data_4f97e7e703e035f148481c691dfaaeb1
#
_entry.id   4f97e7e703e035f148481c691dfaaeb1
#
_cell.length_a   1.000
_cell.length_b   1.000
_cell.length_c   1.000
_cell.angle_alpha   90.00
_cell.angle_beta   90.00
_cell.angle_gamma   90.00
#
_symmetry.space_group_name_H-M   'P 1'
#
loop_
_entity.id
_entity.type
_entity.pdbx_description
1 polymer ?
#
loop_
_entity_poly.entity_id
_entity_poly.type
_entity_poly.pdbx_seq_one_letter_code
_entity_poly.pdbx_strand_id
1 'polypeptide(L)'
;LKGINFVYMGDARYNMGNSLMVGCAKMGMNFTACAPKKYFPDKALVDTCMEIAAQTGAEIKFCESPDEAVKNADVIYTDIWVSMGEPVEVWEERINDLAPYQVNSELMAKASPNAVFMHCLPSYHDMKTTIGKEMGEKFGRDSMEVTDEVFESAQSVVFAEAENRMHTIKAVMAATLTDER
;
A
#
# COMPACT_ATOMS: atom_id res chain seq x y z
N LEU A 1 -2.72 17.95 -0.14
CA LEU A 1 -2.99 16.52 0.16
C LEU A 1 -4.45 16.29 0.58
N LYS A 2 -5.11 17.31 1.18
CA LYS A 2 -6.48 17.17 1.66
C LYS A 2 -7.43 16.73 0.52
N GLY A 3 -8.24 15.69 0.80
CA GLY A 3 -9.22 15.17 -0.14
C GLY A 3 -8.67 14.17 -1.19
N ILE A 4 -7.34 13.89 -1.19
CA ILE A 4 -6.77 12.82 -2.02
C ILE A 4 -7.34 11.47 -1.56
N ASN A 5 -7.76 10.63 -2.51
CA ASN A 5 -8.27 9.29 -2.27
C ASN A 5 -7.12 8.28 -2.37
N PHE A 6 -6.68 7.78 -1.21
CA PHE A 6 -5.59 6.83 -1.08
C PHE A 6 -6.14 5.43 -0.83
N VAL A 7 -5.82 4.47 -1.68
CA VAL A 7 -6.22 3.07 -1.53
C VAL A 7 -4.99 2.22 -1.21
N TYR A 8 -5.05 1.51 -0.08
CA TYR A 8 -4.08 0.48 0.28
C TYR A 8 -4.64 -0.89 -0.08
N MET A 9 -3.92 -1.62 -0.93
CA MET A 9 -4.35 -2.92 -1.47
C MET A 9 -3.52 -4.04 -0.83
N GLY A 10 -4.17 -4.97 -0.14
CA GLY A 10 -3.51 -6.11 0.50
C GLY A 10 -3.58 -6.09 2.04
N ASP A 11 -2.64 -6.78 2.71
CA ASP A 11 -2.66 -6.94 4.18
C ASP A 11 -2.38 -5.64 4.92
N ALA A 12 -3.41 -4.98 5.41
CA ALA A 12 -3.32 -3.69 6.09
C ALA A 12 -3.05 -3.77 7.60
N ARG A 13 -2.83 -4.98 8.16
CA ARG A 13 -2.60 -5.18 9.61
C ARG A 13 -1.20 -4.78 10.06
N TYR A 14 -0.25 -4.70 9.15
CA TYR A 14 1.18 -4.45 9.45
C TYR A 14 1.57 -2.98 9.33
N ASN A 15 2.88 -2.74 9.46
CA ASN A 15 3.47 -1.41 9.58
C ASN A 15 3.06 -0.43 8.48
N MET A 16 3.05 -0.85 7.21
CA MET A 16 2.74 0.08 6.11
C MET A 16 1.27 0.46 6.10
N GLY A 17 0.34 -0.51 6.15
CA GLY A 17 -1.10 -0.22 6.21
C GLY A 17 -1.46 0.68 7.40
N ASN A 18 -0.92 0.36 8.58
CA ASN A 18 -1.13 1.14 9.80
C ASN A 18 -0.57 2.55 9.69
N SER A 19 0.68 2.71 9.27
CA SER A 19 1.35 4.02 9.17
C SER A 19 0.69 4.92 8.12
N LEU A 20 0.30 4.35 6.98
CA LEU A 20 -0.37 5.08 5.90
C LEU A 20 -1.78 5.53 6.33
N MET A 21 -2.54 4.68 7.03
CA MET A 21 -3.84 5.06 7.59
C MET A 21 -3.72 6.24 8.56
N VAL A 22 -2.75 6.19 9.48
CA VAL A 22 -2.47 7.30 10.42
C VAL A 22 -2.05 8.56 9.66
N GLY A 23 -1.16 8.43 8.68
CA GLY A 23 -0.71 9.54 7.85
C GLY A 23 -1.86 10.21 7.10
N CYS A 24 -2.69 9.42 6.43
CA CYS A 24 -3.87 9.91 5.71
C CYS A 24 -4.84 10.63 6.65
N ALA A 25 -5.18 10.02 7.79
CA ALA A 25 -6.05 10.64 8.78
C ALA A 25 -5.54 12.01 9.23
N LYS A 26 -4.23 12.13 9.55
CA LYS A 26 -3.60 13.39 9.98
C LYS A 26 -3.54 14.45 8.89
N MET A 27 -3.34 14.04 7.64
CA MET A 27 -3.18 14.96 6.50
C MET A 27 -4.50 15.34 5.81
N GLY A 28 -5.64 14.83 6.29
CA GLY A 28 -6.95 15.07 5.69
C GLY A 28 -7.14 14.35 4.34
N MET A 29 -6.39 13.26 4.11
CA MET A 29 -6.54 12.39 2.95
C MET A 29 -7.55 11.29 3.26
N ASN A 30 -8.36 10.91 2.29
CA ASN A 30 -9.22 9.74 2.43
C ASN A 30 -8.39 8.47 2.32
N PHE A 31 -8.65 7.48 3.18
CA PHE A 31 -7.94 6.20 3.17
C PHE A 31 -8.94 5.04 3.02
N THR A 32 -8.66 4.14 2.10
CA THR A 32 -9.41 2.89 1.95
C THR A 32 -8.45 1.71 2.06
N ALA A 33 -8.63 0.84 3.06
CA ALA A 33 -7.96 -0.46 3.09
C ALA A 33 -8.81 -1.47 2.31
N CYS A 34 -8.23 -2.03 1.25
CA CYS A 34 -8.88 -3.03 0.41
C CYS A 34 -8.22 -4.39 0.57
N ALA A 35 -8.91 -5.30 1.25
CA ALA A 35 -8.45 -6.65 1.55
C ALA A 35 -9.63 -7.51 2.03
N PRO A 36 -9.49 -8.85 2.16
CA PRO A 36 -10.40 -9.65 2.96
C PRO A 36 -10.45 -9.12 4.40
N LYS A 37 -11.62 -9.14 5.02
CA LYS A 37 -11.85 -8.57 6.35
C LYS A 37 -10.84 -9.01 7.44
N LYS A 38 -10.31 -10.23 7.35
CA LYS A 38 -9.30 -10.75 8.29
C LYS A 38 -7.93 -10.01 8.20
N TYR A 39 -7.73 -9.21 7.16
CA TYR A 39 -6.53 -8.40 6.90
C TYR A 39 -6.74 -6.90 7.15
N PHE A 40 -7.86 -6.50 7.73
CA PHE A 40 -8.07 -5.11 8.15
C PHE A 40 -7.24 -4.76 9.38
N PRO A 41 -6.87 -3.49 9.58
CA PRO A 41 -6.13 -3.03 10.75
C PRO A 41 -6.83 -3.32 12.07
N ASP A 42 -6.07 -3.30 13.17
CA ASP A 42 -6.61 -3.44 14.52
C ASP A 42 -7.65 -2.36 14.85
N LYS A 43 -8.74 -2.78 15.52
CA LYS A 43 -9.85 -1.88 15.84
C LYS A 43 -9.45 -0.66 16.68
N ALA A 44 -8.55 -0.81 17.63
CA ALA A 44 -8.15 0.31 18.50
C ALA A 44 -7.41 1.39 17.69
N LEU A 45 -6.58 0.98 16.73
CA LEU A 45 -5.92 1.91 15.82
C LEU A 45 -6.92 2.57 14.86
N VAL A 46 -7.88 1.80 14.35
CA VAL A 46 -8.95 2.34 13.49
C VAL A 46 -9.75 3.40 14.23
N ASP A 47 -10.18 3.11 15.47
CA ASP A 47 -10.95 4.08 16.29
C ASP A 47 -10.16 5.38 16.49
N THR A 48 -8.86 5.29 16.80
CA THR A 48 -7.97 6.46 16.91
C THR A 48 -7.88 7.25 15.59
N CYS A 49 -7.74 6.54 14.46
CA CYS A 49 -7.68 7.20 13.15
C CYS A 49 -9.01 7.88 12.77
N MET A 50 -10.14 7.28 13.13
CA MET A 50 -11.47 7.87 12.93
C MET A 50 -11.64 9.17 13.73
N GLU A 51 -11.15 9.23 14.99
CA GLU A 51 -11.17 10.45 15.80
C GLU A 51 -10.32 11.58 15.17
N ILE A 52 -9.14 11.23 14.65
CA ILE A 52 -8.29 12.19 13.94
C ILE A 52 -8.95 12.64 12.63
N ALA A 53 -9.51 11.71 11.87
CA ALA A 53 -10.18 11.97 10.60
C ALA A 53 -11.37 12.94 10.78
N ALA A 54 -12.14 12.79 11.86
CA ALA A 54 -13.22 13.71 12.20
C ALA A 54 -12.77 15.18 12.37
N GLN A 55 -11.52 15.39 12.80
CA GLN A 55 -10.94 16.74 12.97
C GLN A 55 -10.37 17.31 11.67
N THR A 56 -9.81 16.46 10.80
CA THR A 56 -9.13 16.86 9.57
C THR A 56 -10.05 16.89 8.36
N GLY A 57 -11.18 16.19 8.42
CA GLY A 57 -12.14 15.98 7.35
C GLY A 57 -11.75 14.82 6.42
N ALA A 58 -10.85 13.92 6.84
CA ALA A 58 -10.56 12.68 6.15
C ALA A 58 -11.70 11.66 6.31
N GLU A 59 -11.79 10.70 5.37
CA GLU A 59 -12.63 9.52 5.49
C GLU A 59 -11.76 8.27 5.57
N ILE A 60 -12.05 7.36 6.52
CA ILE A 60 -11.38 6.06 6.64
C ILE A 60 -12.40 4.97 6.30
N LYS A 61 -12.09 4.15 5.29
CA LYS A 61 -12.98 3.12 4.76
C LYS A 61 -12.30 1.76 4.69
N PHE A 62 -13.11 0.71 4.69
CA PHE A 62 -12.69 -0.68 4.50
C PHE A 62 -13.53 -1.31 3.41
N CYS A 63 -12.90 -1.99 2.46
CA CYS A 63 -13.58 -2.56 1.29
C CYS A 63 -12.99 -3.94 0.97
N GLU A 64 -13.84 -4.90 0.67
CA GLU A 64 -13.41 -6.23 0.23
C GLU A 64 -13.45 -6.39 -1.30
N SER A 65 -13.97 -5.40 -2.02
CA SER A 65 -14.06 -5.38 -3.48
C SER A 65 -12.97 -4.46 -4.08
N PRO A 66 -11.95 -5.01 -4.78
CA PRO A 66 -10.94 -4.19 -5.45
C PRO A 66 -11.55 -3.17 -6.41
N ASP A 67 -12.52 -3.57 -7.21
CA ASP A 67 -13.18 -2.72 -8.20
C ASP A 67 -13.90 -1.52 -7.58
N GLU A 68 -14.52 -1.71 -6.43
CA GLU A 68 -15.18 -0.62 -5.71
C GLU A 68 -14.16 0.29 -5.02
N ALA A 69 -13.12 -0.30 -4.44
CA ALA A 69 -12.11 0.44 -3.70
C ALA A 69 -11.34 1.44 -4.56
N VAL A 70 -11.02 1.06 -5.81
CA VAL A 70 -10.20 1.91 -6.69
C VAL A 70 -10.98 2.99 -7.43
N LYS A 71 -12.32 2.99 -7.37
CA LYS A 71 -13.13 4.05 -8.00
C LYS A 71 -12.71 5.42 -7.44
N ASN A 72 -12.29 6.30 -8.34
CA ASN A 72 -11.77 7.64 -8.01
C ASN A 72 -10.53 7.66 -7.12
N ALA A 73 -9.78 6.56 -7.03
CA ALA A 73 -8.50 6.55 -6.34
C ALA A 73 -7.49 7.45 -7.06
N ASP A 74 -6.80 8.28 -6.30
CA ASP A 74 -5.68 9.10 -6.78
C ASP A 74 -4.35 8.38 -6.56
N VAL A 75 -4.29 7.51 -5.54
CA VAL A 75 -3.14 6.69 -5.21
C VAL A 75 -3.60 5.26 -4.97
N ILE A 76 -2.95 4.29 -5.62
CA ILE A 76 -3.04 2.87 -5.29
C ILE A 76 -1.69 2.43 -4.75
N TYR A 77 -1.68 2.00 -3.49
CA TYR A 77 -0.50 1.55 -2.76
C TYR A 77 -0.61 0.06 -2.44
N THR A 78 0.45 -0.69 -2.58
CA THR A 78 0.52 -2.07 -2.09
C THR A 78 1.85 -2.37 -1.41
N ASP A 79 1.93 -3.50 -0.73
CA ASP A 79 3.12 -4.05 -0.10
C ASP A 79 3.18 -5.55 -0.37
N ILE A 80 4.33 -6.16 -0.13
CA ILE A 80 4.50 -7.61 -0.29
C ILE A 80 3.47 -8.37 0.56
N TRP A 81 2.91 -9.46 0.00
CA TRP A 81 1.88 -10.24 0.68
C TRP A 81 2.39 -11.01 1.89
N VAL A 82 3.67 -11.33 1.91
CA VAL A 82 4.33 -12.01 3.03
C VAL A 82 5.49 -11.15 3.50
N SER A 83 5.41 -10.67 4.73
CA SER A 83 6.44 -9.80 5.30
C SER A 83 7.77 -10.54 5.47
N MET A 84 8.87 -9.80 5.33
CA MET A 84 10.20 -10.35 5.56
C MET A 84 10.30 -10.93 6.99
N GLY A 85 10.70 -12.21 7.07
CA GLY A 85 10.81 -12.93 8.33
C GLY A 85 9.58 -13.78 8.70
N GLU A 86 8.49 -13.72 7.95
CA GLU A 86 7.38 -14.68 8.11
C GLU A 86 7.79 -16.06 7.56
N PRO A 87 7.25 -17.16 8.14
CA PRO A 87 7.54 -18.52 7.69
C PRO A 87 7.09 -18.77 6.25
N VAL A 88 7.79 -19.66 5.53
CA VAL A 88 7.43 -20.01 4.12
C VAL A 88 6.05 -20.66 4.02
N GLU A 89 5.57 -21.26 5.09
CA GLU A 89 4.27 -21.94 5.17
C GLU A 89 3.08 -21.00 4.99
N VAL A 90 3.25 -19.71 5.31
CA VAL A 90 2.14 -18.73 5.19
C VAL A 90 1.91 -18.27 3.75
N TRP A 91 2.85 -18.51 2.82
CA TRP A 91 2.74 -18.05 1.43
C TRP A 91 1.50 -18.58 0.71
N GLU A 92 1.19 -19.87 0.88
CA GLU A 92 0.05 -20.48 0.21
C GLU A 92 -1.28 -19.82 0.63
N GLU A 93 -1.47 -19.62 1.94
CA GLU A 93 -2.66 -18.93 2.45
C GLU A 93 -2.72 -17.49 1.93
N ARG A 94 -1.60 -16.75 2.00
CA ARG A 94 -1.54 -15.35 1.56
C ARG A 94 -1.83 -15.20 0.07
N ILE A 95 -1.23 -16.05 -0.76
CA ILE A 95 -1.48 -16.03 -2.21
C ILE A 95 -2.96 -16.32 -2.50
N ASN A 96 -3.53 -17.35 -1.87
CA ASN A 96 -4.93 -17.71 -2.09
C ASN A 96 -5.89 -16.58 -1.69
N ASP A 97 -5.61 -15.89 -0.60
CA ASP A 97 -6.46 -14.82 -0.10
C ASP A 97 -6.26 -13.50 -0.85
N LEU A 98 -5.02 -13.17 -1.21
CA LEU A 98 -4.65 -11.86 -1.72
C LEU A 98 -4.49 -11.80 -3.25
N ALA A 99 -4.46 -12.94 -3.95
CA ALA A 99 -4.40 -12.95 -5.41
C ALA A 99 -5.49 -12.10 -6.10
N PRO A 100 -6.75 -12.06 -5.59
CA PRO A 100 -7.77 -11.16 -6.14
C PRO A 100 -7.48 -9.66 -5.94
N TYR A 101 -6.52 -9.33 -5.08
CA TYR A 101 -6.12 -7.95 -4.73
C TYR A 101 -4.79 -7.54 -5.38
N GLN A 102 -4.30 -8.33 -6.34
CA GLN A 102 -3.13 -7.96 -7.14
C GLN A 102 -3.41 -6.66 -7.91
N VAL A 103 -2.48 -5.71 -7.83
CA VAL A 103 -2.56 -4.49 -8.64
C VAL A 103 -2.09 -4.80 -10.05
N ASN A 104 -2.97 -4.65 -11.03
CA ASN A 104 -2.72 -4.88 -12.44
C ASN A 104 -3.27 -3.73 -13.30
N SER A 105 -2.98 -3.74 -14.59
CA SER A 105 -3.39 -2.67 -15.51
C SER A 105 -4.90 -2.49 -15.60
N GLU A 106 -5.68 -3.58 -15.49
CA GLU A 106 -7.16 -3.51 -15.50
C GLU A 106 -7.67 -2.76 -14.25
N LEU A 107 -7.07 -3.03 -13.09
CA LEU A 107 -7.42 -2.33 -11.85
C LEU A 107 -7.02 -0.85 -11.89
N MET A 108 -5.80 -0.55 -12.37
CA MET A 108 -5.33 0.83 -12.55
C MET A 108 -6.22 1.63 -13.49
N ALA A 109 -6.74 1.01 -14.54
CA ALA A 109 -7.64 1.66 -15.50
C ALA A 109 -9.00 2.07 -14.90
N LYS A 110 -9.41 1.50 -13.76
CA LYS A 110 -10.64 1.84 -13.03
C LYS A 110 -10.47 3.00 -12.04
N ALA A 111 -9.23 3.39 -11.76
CA ALA A 111 -8.88 4.51 -10.89
C ALA A 111 -9.04 5.87 -11.61
N SER A 112 -8.70 6.95 -10.91
CA SER A 112 -8.64 8.28 -11.52
C SER A 112 -7.65 8.32 -12.70
N PRO A 113 -7.90 9.11 -13.75
CA PRO A 113 -7.01 9.14 -14.94
C PRO A 113 -5.56 9.50 -14.65
N ASN A 114 -5.31 10.22 -13.56
CA ASN A 114 -3.98 10.62 -13.10
C ASN A 114 -3.53 9.83 -11.86
N ALA A 115 -4.17 8.69 -11.58
CA ALA A 115 -3.79 7.86 -10.44
C ALA A 115 -2.34 7.40 -10.56
N VAL A 116 -1.63 7.38 -9.43
CA VAL A 116 -0.28 6.86 -9.32
C VAL A 116 -0.25 5.55 -8.57
N PHE A 117 0.70 4.69 -8.94
CA PHE A 117 1.03 3.47 -8.22
C PHE A 117 2.23 3.69 -7.30
N MET A 118 2.15 3.21 -6.06
CA MET A 118 3.19 3.30 -5.04
C MET A 118 3.44 1.96 -4.36
N HIS A 119 4.68 1.76 -3.88
CA HIS A 119 5.11 0.54 -3.18
C HIS A 119 6.36 0.83 -2.36
N CYS A 120 6.41 0.37 -1.11
CA CYS A 120 7.51 0.65 -0.18
C CYS A 120 8.83 -0.08 -0.48
N LEU A 121 8.86 -0.98 -1.46
CA LEU A 121 9.99 -1.85 -1.80
C LEU A 121 10.55 -2.67 -0.59
N PRO A 122 11.02 -3.91 -0.81
CA PRO A 122 11.10 -4.62 -2.10
C PRO A 122 9.72 -5.03 -2.63
N SER A 123 9.63 -5.33 -3.95
CA SER A 123 8.43 -5.83 -4.62
C SER A 123 8.72 -7.13 -5.35
N TYR A 124 7.70 -8.00 -5.45
CA TYR A 124 7.77 -9.25 -6.21
C TYR A 124 6.93 -9.15 -7.49
N HIS A 125 7.19 -8.10 -8.28
CA HIS A 125 6.49 -7.84 -9.54
C HIS A 125 6.98 -8.70 -10.70
N ASP A 126 8.15 -9.36 -10.55
CA ASP A 126 8.75 -10.26 -11.55
C ASP A 126 9.50 -11.43 -10.88
N MET A 127 10.13 -12.27 -11.72
CA MET A 127 10.92 -13.43 -11.27
C MET A 127 12.44 -13.18 -11.22
N LYS A 128 12.90 -11.92 -11.25
CA LYS A 128 14.33 -11.60 -11.26
C LYS A 128 14.96 -11.67 -9.87
N THR A 129 14.19 -11.51 -8.81
CA THR A 129 14.69 -11.68 -7.42
C THR A 129 14.70 -13.17 -7.05
N THR A 130 15.59 -13.57 -6.12
CA THR A 130 15.68 -14.96 -5.66
C THR A 130 14.33 -15.46 -5.12
N ILE A 131 13.71 -14.68 -4.22
CA ILE A 131 12.41 -15.04 -3.61
C ILE A 131 11.29 -15.02 -4.65
N GLY A 132 11.23 -13.98 -5.49
CA GLY A 132 10.23 -13.88 -6.56
C GLY A 132 10.26 -15.08 -7.50
N LYS A 133 11.46 -15.53 -7.88
CA LYS A 133 11.64 -16.72 -8.70
C LYS A 133 11.21 -17.99 -7.97
N GLU A 134 11.72 -18.22 -6.75
CA GLU A 134 11.42 -19.42 -5.97
C GLU A 134 9.91 -19.56 -5.71
N MET A 135 9.26 -18.48 -5.27
CA MET A 135 7.82 -18.50 -4.99
C MET A 135 7.00 -18.52 -6.28
N GLY A 136 7.45 -17.83 -7.33
CA GLY A 136 6.81 -17.87 -8.64
C GLY A 136 6.79 -19.26 -9.23
N GLU A 137 7.91 -19.98 -9.23
CA GLU A 137 8.00 -21.37 -9.69
C GLU A 137 7.14 -22.31 -8.83
N LYS A 138 7.16 -22.13 -7.51
CA LYS A 138 6.38 -22.96 -6.57
C LYS A 138 4.87 -22.81 -6.73
N PHE A 139 4.39 -21.60 -6.98
CA PHE A 139 2.96 -21.29 -7.04
C PHE A 139 2.44 -21.02 -8.44
N GLY A 140 3.29 -21.15 -9.47
CA GLY A 140 2.90 -20.97 -10.87
C GLY A 140 2.49 -19.53 -11.22
N ARG A 141 3.19 -18.54 -10.64
CA ARG A 141 2.92 -17.10 -10.85
C ARG A 141 4.21 -16.40 -11.28
N ASP A 142 4.08 -15.43 -12.15
CA ASP A 142 5.20 -14.57 -12.61
C ASP A 142 5.33 -13.26 -11.79
N SER A 143 4.29 -12.94 -11.04
CA SER A 143 4.22 -11.75 -10.17
C SER A 143 3.29 -12.01 -8.98
N MET A 144 3.48 -11.27 -7.88
CA MET A 144 2.70 -11.41 -6.65
C MET A 144 1.75 -10.21 -6.47
N GLU A 145 2.08 -9.25 -5.65
CA GLU A 145 1.22 -8.13 -5.24
C GLU A 145 0.94 -7.11 -6.34
N VAL A 146 1.79 -7.03 -7.34
CA VAL A 146 1.66 -6.14 -8.50
C VAL A 146 2.25 -6.80 -9.74
N THR A 147 1.68 -6.53 -10.91
CA THR A 147 2.24 -6.99 -12.19
C THR A 147 3.41 -6.13 -12.63
N ASP A 148 4.37 -6.72 -13.36
CA ASP A 148 5.54 -6.02 -13.91
C ASP A 148 5.10 -4.84 -14.81
N GLU A 149 4.03 -5.01 -15.56
CA GLU A 149 3.46 -3.96 -16.42
C GLU A 149 3.06 -2.69 -15.63
N VAL A 150 2.46 -2.84 -14.46
CA VAL A 150 2.10 -1.70 -13.60
C VAL A 150 3.33 -1.13 -12.92
N PHE A 151 4.20 -2.00 -12.39
CA PHE A 151 5.39 -1.59 -11.67
C PHE A 151 6.34 -0.75 -12.54
N GLU A 152 6.50 -1.08 -13.82
CA GLU A 152 7.34 -0.39 -14.79
C GLU A 152 6.58 0.70 -15.60
N SER A 153 5.31 0.94 -15.29
CA SER A 153 4.48 1.91 -16.02
C SER A 153 4.86 3.36 -15.71
N ALA A 154 4.39 4.27 -16.56
CA ALA A 154 4.49 5.72 -16.32
C ALA A 154 3.68 6.22 -15.10
N GLN A 155 2.73 5.42 -14.60
CA GLN A 155 1.96 5.72 -13.40
C GLN A 155 2.69 5.29 -12.11
N SER A 156 3.74 4.48 -12.23
CA SER A 156 4.54 4.04 -11.09
C SER A 156 5.49 5.13 -10.62
N VAL A 157 5.41 5.47 -9.35
CA VAL A 157 6.29 6.46 -8.71
C VAL A 157 7.15 5.84 -7.60
N VAL A 158 7.31 4.52 -7.61
CA VAL A 158 8.00 3.75 -6.56
C VAL A 158 9.43 4.21 -6.31
N PHE A 159 10.19 4.54 -7.36
CA PHE A 159 11.57 5.01 -7.21
C PHE A 159 11.64 6.45 -6.70
N ALA A 160 10.71 7.32 -7.11
CA ALA A 160 10.59 8.67 -6.57
C ALA A 160 10.17 8.64 -5.09
N GLU A 161 9.29 7.72 -4.71
CA GLU A 161 8.94 7.46 -3.30
C GLU A 161 10.17 7.04 -2.50
N ALA A 162 10.95 6.07 -2.99
CA ALA A 162 12.17 5.60 -2.33
C ALA A 162 13.21 6.72 -2.17
N GLU A 163 13.40 7.57 -3.18
CA GLU A 163 14.28 8.74 -3.10
C GLU A 163 13.81 9.75 -2.06
N ASN A 164 12.50 10.02 -1.99
CA ASN A 164 11.93 10.95 -1.03
C ASN A 164 12.13 10.55 0.43
N ARG A 165 12.36 9.28 0.73
CA ARG A 165 12.73 8.82 2.07
C ARG A 165 13.98 9.54 2.60
N MET A 166 15.00 9.73 1.75
CA MET A 166 16.20 10.47 2.12
C MET A 166 15.85 11.92 2.52
N HIS A 167 15.02 12.59 1.73
CA HIS A 167 14.66 13.98 1.98
C HIS A 167 13.81 14.15 3.25
N THR A 168 12.86 13.26 3.49
CA THR A 168 12.02 13.31 4.69
C THR A 168 12.81 12.99 5.96
N ILE A 169 13.73 12.03 5.93
CA ILE A 169 14.62 11.75 7.06
C ILE A 169 15.54 12.94 7.35
N LYS A 170 16.12 13.58 6.32
CA LYS A 170 16.90 14.81 6.50
C LYS A 170 16.08 15.93 7.14
N ALA A 171 14.84 16.11 6.73
CA ALA A 171 13.96 17.11 7.31
C ALA A 171 13.67 16.82 8.81
N VAL A 172 13.41 15.55 9.17
CA VAL A 172 13.23 15.14 10.56
C VAL A 172 14.50 15.40 11.40
N MET A 173 15.67 15.03 10.87
CA MET A 173 16.95 15.28 11.55
C MET A 173 17.17 16.78 11.76
N ALA A 174 16.96 17.60 10.74
CA ALA A 174 17.08 19.06 10.87
C ALA A 174 16.12 19.61 11.91
N ALA A 175 14.86 19.18 11.90
CA ALA A 175 13.84 19.66 12.83
C ALA A 175 14.06 19.23 14.30
N THR A 176 14.81 18.15 14.53
CA THR A 176 15.00 17.56 15.87
C THR A 176 16.37 17.81 16.48
N LEU A 177 17.40 18.04 15.66
CA LEU A 177 18.79 18.19 16.12
C LEU A 177 19.31 19.63 16.08
N THR A 178 18.56 20.58 15.52
CA THR A 178 18.93 22.00 15.54
C THR A 178 18.27 22.71 16.70
N ASP A 179 19.01 23.61 17.37
CA ASP A 179 18.52 24.43 18.48
C ASP A 179 17.62 25.61 18.00
N GLU A 180 17.57 25.84 16.69
CA GLU A 180 16.69 26.86 16.08
C GLU A 180 15.27 26.26 15.90
N ARG A 181 14.38 26.62 16.82
CA ARG A 181 12.92 26.39 16.75
C ARG A 181 12.20 27.67 16.41
#